data_70628311c9a8c3bfe8e75e49c4598927
#
_entry.id   70628311c9a8c3bfe8e75e49c4598927
#
_cell.length_a   1.000
_cell.length_b   1.000
_cell.length_c   1.000
_cell.angle_alpha   90.00
_cell.angle_beta   90.00
_cell.angle_gamma   90.00
#
_symmetry.space_group_name_H-M   'P 1'
#
loop_
_entity.id
_entity.type
_entity.pdbx_description
1 polymer ?
#
loop_
_entity_poly.entity_id
_entity_poly.type
_entity_poly.pdbx_seq_one_letter_code
_entity_poly.pdbx_strand_id
1 'polypeptide(L)'
;MFSGIVEEMATVVAIKQDKENIDFTLKCSFVDELGIDQSVAHNGVCLTVVEIKDGAYTVTAMKETLDRSNLGLLKVGDKVTVERSMIMNGRLDGHIVQGHVDETAKCINMKDADGSTYFTFEYELNKEMARKGYFTVDKGSVTVNGVSLTVCEPTDNTFTVAIIPYTRENTNFCNIEVGTVVNIEFDILGKYIARLKSFE
;
A
#
# COMPACT_ATOMS: atom_id res chain seq x y z
N MET A 1 4.34 -9.98 6.45
CA MET A 1 4.79 -10.13 5.04
C MET A 1 3.57 -10.42 4.18
N PHE A 2 3.49 -9.81 2.99
CA PHE A 2 2.35 -9.81 2.09
C PHE A 2 2.81 -10.11 0.67
N SER A 3 1.88 -10.33 -0.24
CA SER A 3 2.14 -10.55 -1.67
C SER A 3 1.80 -9.35 -2.55
N GLY A 4 1.05 -8.39 -2.02
CA GLY A 4 0.48 -7.28 -2.78
C GLY A 4 -0.75 -7.68 -3.61
N ILE A 5 -1.37 -8.80 -3.27
CA ILE A 5 -2.65 -9.23 -3.82
C ILE A 5 -3.74 -8.88 -2.80
N VAL A 6 -4.44 -7.79 -3.07
CA VAL A 6 -5.52 -7.30 -2.21
C VAL A 6 -6.65 -8.32 -2.16
N GLU A 7 -7.14 -8.64 -0.94
CA GLU A 7 -8.25 -9.58 -0.77
C GLU A 7 -9.60 -8.87 -0.93
N GLU A 8 -9.74 -7.67 -0.34
CA GLU A 8 -10.94 -6.85 -0.49
C GLU A 8 -10.71 -5.38 -0.07
N MET A 9 -11.77 -4.57 -0.10
CA MET A 9 -11.78 -3.22 0.46
C MET A 9 -12.56 -3.19 1.77
N ALA A 10 -11.88 -3.00 2.90
CA ALA A 10 -12.51 -2.77 4.19
C ALA A 10 -13.11 -1.34 4.27
N THR A 11 -14.13 -1.18 5.12
CA THR A 11 -14.71 0.13 5.41
C THR A 11 -14.25 0.64 6.76
N VAL A 12 -13.72 1.86 6.82
CA VAL A 12 -13.42 2.54 8.08
C VAL A 12 -14.75 2.91 8.76
N VAL A 13 -15.02 2.34 9.93
CA VAL A 13 -16.27 2.57 10.67
C VAL A 13 -16.09 3.47 11.88
N ALA A 14 -14.87 3.58 12.42
CA ALA A 14 -14.53 4.55 13.47
C ALA A 14 -13.06 4.94 13.37
N ILE A 15 -12.75 6.15 13.82
CA ILE A 15 -11.40 6.70 13.96
C ILE A 15 -11.33 7.34 15.34
N LYS A 16 -10.32 6.95 16.12
CA LYS A 16 -10.12 7.50 17.47
C LYS A 16 -8.67 7.95 17.63
N GLN A 17 -8.47 9.21 17.97
CA GLN A 17 -7.15 9.74 18.33
C GLN A 17 -6.77 9.26 19.74
N ASP A 18 -5.59 8.68 19.88
CA ASP A 18 -4.95 8.41 21.17
C ASP A 18 -3.54 8.99 21.19
N LYS A 19 -3.41 10.18 21.77
CA LYS A 19 -2.18 10.99 21.79
C LYS A 19 -1.69 11.26 20.35
N GLU A 20 -0.49 10.75 19.99
CA GLU A 20 0.06 10.88 18.63
C GLU A 20 -0.34 9.71 17.71
N ASN A 21 -1.01 8.68 18.25
CA ASN A 21 -1.47 7.52 17.51
C ASN A 21 -2.93 7.69 17.08
N ILE A 22 -3.34 6.92 16.06
CA ILE A 22 -4.73 6.83 15.63
C ILE A 22 -5.15 5.36 15.60
N ASP A 23 -6.26 5.06 16.29
CA ASP A 23 -6.94 3.78 16.17
C ASP A 23 -7.96 3.85 15.04
N PHE A 24 -7.85 2.93 14.10
CA PHE A 24 -8.82 2.72 13.03
C PHE A 24 -9.61 1.47 13.29
N THR A 25 -10.93 1.58 13.35
CA THR A 25 -11.83 0.42 13.41
C THR A 25 -12.41 0.20 12.02
N LEU A 26 -12.27 -1.04 11.50
CA LEU A 26 -12.64 -1.39 10.13
C LEU A 26 -13.58 -2.61 10.12
N LYS A 27 -14.39 -2.68 9.05
CA LYS A 27 -15.21 -3.84 8.72
C LYS A 27 -14.80 -4.43 7.39
N CYS A 28 -14.66 -5.76 7.35
CA CYS A 28 -14.43 -6.53 6.14
C CYS A 28 -15.11 -7.90 6.27
N SER A 29 -15.13 -8.70 5.21
CA SER A 29 -15.83 -9.99 5.21
C SER A 29 -15.14 -11.04 6.09
N PHE A 30 -13.81 -10.96 6.23
CA PHE A 30 -12.99 -11.94 6.96
C PHE A 30 -12.69 -11.54 8.42
N VAL A 31 -13.45 -10.61 9.03
CA VAL A 31 -13.22 -10.21 10.45
C VAL A 31 -13.22 -11.41 11.40
N ASP A 32 -14.12 -12.37 11.19
CA ASP A 32 -14.26 -13.56 12.04
C ASP A 32 -13.09 -14.54 11.88
N GLU A 33 -12.26 -14.37 10.86
CA GLU A 33 -11.06 -15.18 10.62
C GLU A 33 -9.79 -14.51 11.18
N LEU A 34 -9.89 -13.28 11.69
CA LEU A 34 -8.77 -12.56 12.28
C LEU A 34 -8.56 -12.95 13.74
N GLY A 35 -7.32 -12.87 14.20
CA GLY A 35 -6.93 -12.97 15.60
C GLY A 35 -6.20 -11.73 16.09
N ILE A 36 -6.22 -11.48 17.39
CA ILE A 36 -5.36 -10.46 18.03
C ILE A 36 -3.90 -10.80 17.72
N ASP A 37 -3.05 -9.79 17.59
CA ASP A 37 -1.64 -9.83 17.19
C ASP A 37 -1.38 -10.25 15.72
N GLN A 38 -2.40 -10.49 14.92
CA GLN A 38 -2.22 -10.71 13.49
C GLN A 38 -1.93 -9.41 12.75
N SER A 39 -1.12 -9.53 11.69
CA SER A 39 -0.80 -8.42 10.79
C SER A 39 -1.75 -8.42 9.59
N VAL A 40 -2.33 -7.26 9.32
CA VAL A 40 -3.13 -6.98 8.12
C VAL A 40 -2.55 -5.71 7.45
N ALA A 41 -2.41 -5.72 6.15
CA ALA A 41 -2.02 -4.53 5.38
C ALA A 41 -3.24 -3.65 5.08
N HIS A 42 -3.11 -2.33 5.29
CA HIS A 42 -4.16 -1.32 5.07
C HIS A 42 -3.61 -0.26 4.12
N ASN A 43 -4.11 -0.16 2.90
CA ASN A 43 -3.47 0.62 1.84
C ASN A 43 -1.95 0.35 1.76
N GLY A 44 -1.54 -0.90 1.93
CA GLY A 44 -0.15 -1.32 1.94
C GLY A 44 0.59 -1.11 3.28
N VAL A 45 -0.04 -0.54 4.31
CA VAL A 45 0.56 -0.37 5.63
C VAL A 45 0.26 -1.56 6.51
N CYS A 46 1.29 -2.27 6.95
CA CYS A 46 1.19 -3.37 7.92
C CYS A 46 0.83 -2.83 9.30
N LEU A 47 -0.34 -3.21 9.81
CA LEU A 47 -0.78 -2.88 11.16
C LEU A 47 -1.22 -4.14 11.89
N THR A 48 -1.05 -4.14 13.21
CA THR A 48 -1.41 -5.26 14.07
C THR A 48 -2.85 -5.09 14.58
N VAL A 49 -3.62 -6.18 14.52
CA VAL A 49 -4.98 -6.23 15.08
C VAL A 49 -4.90 -6.20 16.60
N VAL A 50 -5.50 -5.18 17.22
CA VAL A 50 -5.47 -4.97 18.69
C VAL A 50 -6.81 -5.25 19.36
N GLU A 51 -7.92 -5.19 18.62
CA GLU A 51 -9.27 -5.51 19.11
C GLU A 51 -10.12 -6.11 17.99
N ILE A 52 -10.99 -7.07 18.35
CA ILE A 52 -12.04 -7.60 17.48
C ILE A 52 -13.34 -7.57 18.27
N LYS A 53 -14.33 -6.83 17.76
CA LYS A 53 -15.59 -6.63 18.46
C LYS A 53 -16.70 -6.23 17.48
N ASP A 54 -17.92 -6.73 17.72
CA ASP A 54 -19.16 -6.36 17.01
C ASP A 54 -19.01 -6.46 15.47
N GLY A 55 -18.31 -7.49 14.96
CA GLY A 55 -18.07 -7.70 13.55
C GLY A 55 -17.17 -6.63 12.90
N ALA A 56 -16.28 -6.04 13.69
CA ALA A 56 -15.25 -5.11 13.27
C ALA A 56 -13.92 -5.42 13.98
N TYR A 57 -12.81 -4.95 13.43
CA TYR A 57 -11.50 -5.04 14.07
C TYR A 57 -10.85 -3.66 14.16
N THR A 58 -9.97 -3.50 15.13
CA THR A 58 -9.24 -2.24 15.35
C THR A 58 -7.75 -2.46 15.20
N VAL A 59 -7.09 -1.51 14.55
CA VAL A 59 -5.64 -1.42 14.40
C VAL A 59 -5.16 -0.05 14.83
N THR A 60 -3.93 0.04 15.34
CA THR A 60 -3.33 1.30 15.78
C THR A 60 -2.20 1.71 14.83
N ALA A 61 -2.28 2.89 14.26
CA ALA A 61 -1.20 3.52 13.51
C ALA A 61 -0.43 4.50 14.40
N MET A 62 0.88 4.31 14.50
CA MET A 62 1.77 5.22 15.22
C MET A 62 2.04 6.49 14.39
N LYS A 63 2.48 7.55 15.06
CA LYS A 63 2.81 8.83 14.42
C LYS A 63 3.74 8.66 13.21
N GLU A 64 4.82 7.89 13.32
CA GLU A 64 5.77 7.66 12.22
C GLU A 64 5.10 7.03 11.00
N THR A 65 4.17 6.10 11.22
CA THR A 65 3.37 5.49 10.16
C THR A 65 2.42 6.49 9.51
N LEU A 66 1.78 7.35 10.31
CA LEU A 66 0.89 8.41 9.81
C LEU A 66 1.66 9.46 9.00
N ASP A 67 2.88 9.81 9.42
CA ASP A 67 3.72 10.79 8.73
C ASP A 67 4.22 10.29 7.35
N ARG A 68 4.34 8.96 7.17
CA ARG A 68 4.82 8.35 5.91
C ARG A 68 3.73 7.86 4.98
N SER A 69 2.49 7.79 5.45
CA SER A 69 1.41 7.16 4.71
C SER A 69 0.19 8.07 4.54
N ASN A 70 -0.72 7.64 3.68
CA ASN A 70 -2.00 8.33 3.49
C ASN A 70 -3.05 7.97 4.56
N LEU A 71 -2.70 7.15 5.57
CA LEU A 71 -3.67 6.73 6.59
C LEU A 71 -4.20 7.92 7.41
N GLY A 72 -3.36 8.93 7.65
CA GLY A 72 -3.78 10.16 8.33
C GLY A 72 -4.84 10.99 7.61
N LEU A 73 -5.08 10.71 6.32
CA LEU A 73 -6.09 11.38 5.49
C LEU A 73 -7.46 10.68 5.53
N LEU A 74 -7.53 9.46 6.09
CA LEU A 74 -8.74 8.64 6.11
C LEU A 74 -9.85 9.26 6.96
N LYS A 75 -11.07 9.04 6.53
CA LYS A 75 -12.32 9.43 7.21
C LYS A 75 -13.21 8.22 7.42
N VAL A 76 -14.12 8.32 8.37
CA VAL A 76 -15.19 7.32 8.53
C VAL A 76 -16.00 7.23 7.26
N GLY A 77 -16.20 6.00 6.77
CA GLY A 77 -16.84 5.69 5.50
C GLY A 77 -15.88 5.40 4.35
N ASP A 78 -14.60 5.77 4.47
CA ASP A 78 -13.61 5.51 3.42
C ASP A 78 -13.36 4.01 3.26
N LYS A 79 -12.97 3.64 2.03
CA LYS A 79 -12.59 2.29 1.63
C LYS A 79 -11.07 2.16 1.61
N VAL A 80 -10.57 1.11 2.23
CA VAL A 80 -9.15 0.81 2.38
C VAL A 80 -8.88 -0.58 1.80
N THR A 81 -7.90 -0.73 0.93
CA THR A 81 -7.46 -2.06 0.49
C THR A 81 -6.91 -2.84 1.68
N VAL A 82 -7.30 -4.10 1.80
CA VAL A 82 -6.79 -4.96 2.87
C VAL A 82 -6.28 -6.29 2.32
N GLU A 83 -5.18 -6.76 2.92
CA GLU A 83 -4.56 -8.06 2.66
C GLU A 83 -4.08 -8.63 4.01
N ARG A 84 -4.45 -9.89 4.30
CA ARG A 84 -3.90 -10.62 5.45
C ARG A 84 -2.46 -11.05 5.17
N SER A 85 -1.68 -11.22 6.22
CA SER A 85 -0.31 -11.75 6.08
C SER A 85 -0.30 -13.13 5.41
N MET A 86 0.73 -13.36 4.57
CA MET A 86 0.92 -14.64 3.89
C MET A 86 1.02 -15.81 4.86
N ILE A 87 0.39 -16.92 4.51
CA ILE A 87 0.56 -18.20 5.21
C ILE A 87 1.79 -18.94 4.68
N MET A 88 2.42 -19.75 5.52
CA MET A 88 3.50 -20.67 5.10
C MET A 88 2.96 -21.63 4.03
N ASN A 89 3.73 -21.85 2.98
CA ASN A 89 3.35 -22.63 1.78
C ASN A 89 2.24 -21.99 0.91
N GLY A 90 1.88 -20.72 1.16
CA GLY A 90 1.04 -19.93 0.25
C GLY A 90 1.77 -19.59 -1.04
N ARG A 91 1.00 -19.19 -2.07
CA ARG A 91 1.57 -18.70 -3.34
C ARG A 91 2.00 -17.23 -3.16
N LEU A 92 3.06 -16.85 -3.87
CA LEU A 92 3.47 -15.46 -4.04
C LEU A 92 3.07 -15.02 -5.45
N ASP A 93 1.81 -14.59 -5.60
CA ASP A 93 1.27 -14.21 -6.92
C ASP A 93 1.63 -12.77 -7.33
N GLY A 94 2.10 -11.92 -6.39
CA GLY A 94 2.66 -10.60 -6.65
C GLY A 94 4.19 -10.59 -6.49
N HIS A 95 4.70 -9.80 -5.54
CA HIS A 95 6.12 -9.78 -5.17
C HIS A 95 6.27 -9.75 -3.63
N ILE A 96 7.50 -9.73 -3.12
CA ILE A 96 7.74 -9.68 -1.67
C ILE A 96 7.41 -8.28 -1.16
N VAL A 97 6.28 -8.16 -0.45
CA VAL A 97 5.77 -6.93 0.14
C VAL A 97 5.87 -7.02 1.66
N GLN A 98 6.46 -6.01 2.28
CA GLN A 98 6.63 -5.99 3.74
C GLN A 98 5.44 -5.34 4.45
N GLY A 99 4.73 -4.44 3.75
CA GLY A 99 3.74 -3.55 4.34
C GLY A 99 4.41 -2.35 5.04
N HIS A 100 5.64 -2.03 4.64
CA HIS A 100 6.42 -0.94 5.18
C HIS A 100 6.51 0.18 4.14
N VAL A 101 5.45 0.97 4.09
CA VAL A 101 5.33 2.11 3.19
C VAL A 101 6.53 3.04 3.34
N ASP A 102 7.16 3.37 2.23
CA ASP A 102 8.35 4.22 2.21
C ASP A 102 8.00 5.69 2.20
N GLU A 103 7.05 6.05 1.36
CA GLU A 103 6.53 7.40 1.20
C GLU A 103 5.17 7.40 0.51
N THR A 104 4.60 8.58 0.32
CA THR A 104 3.42 8.78 -0.50
C THR A 104 3.79 9.29 -1.90
N ALA A 105 2.95 8.95 -2.88
CA ALA A 105 3.00 9.52 -4.23
C ALA A 105 1.66 10.16 -4.59
N LYS A 106 1.68 11.05 -5.56
CA LYS A 106 0.49 11.73 -6.07
C LYS A 106 0.17 11.23 -7.47
N CYS A 107 -1.08 10.87 -7.73
CA CYS A 107 -1.53 10.61 -9.09
C CYS A 107 -1.51 11.92 -9.88
N ILE A 108 -0.69 12.00 -10.93
CA ILE A 108 -0.54 13.20 -11.77
C ILE A 108 -1.18 13.07 -13.14
N ASN A 109 -1.46 11.84 -13.57
CA ASN A 109 -2.10 11.60 -14.85
C ASN A 109 -2.89 10.28 -14.83
N MET A 110 -4.00 10.25 -15.56
CA MET A 110 -4.79 9.07 -15.84
C MET A 110 -5.12 9.04 -17.32
N LYS A 111 -4.97 7.86 -17.95
CA LYS A 111 -5.29 7.66 -19.36
C LYS A 111 -5.97 6.33 -19.55
N ASP A 112 -7.22 6.34 -20.00
CA ASP A 112 -7.90 5.13 -20.44
C ASP A 112 -7.35 4.68 -21.80
N ALA A 113 -7.10 3.39 -21.92
CA ALA A 113 -6.73 2.71 -23.14
C ALA A 113 -7.57 1.44 -23.24
N ASP A 114 -7.77 0.91 -24.46
CA ASP A 114 -8.61 -0.27 -24.66
C ASP A 114 -8.24 -1.41 -23.69
N GLY A 115 -9.14 -1.68 -22.73
CA GLY A 115 -9.00 -2.76 -21.75
C GLY A 115 -8.12 -2.48 -20.54
N SER A 116 -7.57 -1.27 -20.38
CA SER A 116 -6.77 -0.90 -19.19
C SER A 116 -6.84 0.59 -18.93
N THR A 117 -6.54 1.00 -17.68
CA THR A 117 -6.32 2.40 -17.31
C THR A 117 -4.88 2.57 -16.86
N TYR A 118 -4.19 3.53 -17.44
CA TYR A 118 -2.83 3.90 -17.05
C TYR A 118 -2.89 5.01 -16.00
N PHE A 119 -2.17 4.83 -14.89
CA PHE A 119 -2.01 5.82 -13.84
C PHE A 119 -0.54 6.20 -13.74
N THR A 120 -0.24 7.50 -13.78
CA THR A 120 1.11 8.01 -13.54
C THR A 120 1.17 8.65 -12.17
N PHE A 121 2.13 8.21 -11.38
CA PHE A 121 2.38 8.68 -10.02
C PHE A 121 3.69 9.45 -9.94
N GLU A 122 3.70 10.52 -9.15
CA GLU A 122 4.88 11.30 -8.81
C GLU A 122 5.15 11.21 -7.32
N TYR A 123 6.41 10.91 -6.94
CA TYR A 123 6.90 10.86 -5.57
C TYR A 123 8.03 11.86 -5.36
N GLU A 124 8.48 12.06 -4.11
CA GLU A 124 9.51 13.05 -3.82
C GLU A 124 10.87 12.60 -4.36
N LEU A 125 11.49 13.43 -5.20
CA LEU A 125 12.82 13.16 -5.72
C LEU A 125 13.89 13.37 -4.64
N ASN A 126 14.34 12.30 -4.02
CA ASN A 126 15.43 12.30 -3.07
C ASN A 126 16.60 11.43 -3.56
N LYS A 127 17.65 12.08 -4.08
CA LYS A 127 18.82 11.39 -4.64
C LYS A 127 19.59 10.54 -3.61
N GLU A 128 19.54 10.91 -2.33
CA GLU A 128 20.15 10.11 -1.27
C GLU A 128 19.35 8.83 -1.03
N MET A 129 18.01 8.95 -0.99
CA MET A 129 17.15 7.79 -0.86
C MET A 129 17.20 6.88 -2.09
N ALA A 130 17.27 7.44 -3.31
CA ALA A 130 17.48 6.65 -4.53
C ALA A 130 18.75 5.80 -4.46
N ARG A 131 19.86 6.33 -3.93
CA ARG A 131 21.09 5.56 -3.70
C ARG A 131 20.94 4.43 -2.67
N LYS A 132 19.91 4.48 -1.84
CA LYS A 132 19.56 3.45 -0.86
C LYS A 132 18.53 2.43 -1.39
N GLY A 133 18.17 2.51 -2.68
CA GLY A 133 17.25 1.57 -3.32
C GLY A 133 15.78 2.01 -3.35
N TYR A 134 15.49 3.29 -3.06
CA TYR A 134 14.14 3.88 -3.10
C TYR A 134 13.92 4.49 -4.48
N PHE A 135 13.67 3.64 -5.46
CA PHE A 135 13.39 4.02 -6.85
C PHE A 135 12.66 2.89 -7.58
N THR A 136 12.03 3.22 -8.68
CA THR A 136 11.38 2.26 -9.58
C THR A 136 12.28 1.93 -10.78
N VAL A 137 12.17 0.70 -11.30
CA VAL A 137 12.85 0.26 -12.53
C VAL A 137 11.83 -0.22 -13.54
N ASP A 138 12.11 -0.03 -14.83
CA ASP A 138 11.23 -0.52 -15.89
C ASP A 138 11.02 -2.03 -15.79
N LYS A 139 9.75 -2.45 -15.87
CA LYS A 139 9.32 -3.84 -15.67
C LYS A 139 9.62 -4.43 -14.28
N GLY A 140 10.07 -3.61 -13.33
CA GLY A 140 10.16 -4.00 -11.92
C GLY A 140 8.81 -3.95 -11.22
N SER A 141 8.80 -4.27 -9.93
CA SER A 141 7.61 -4.25 -9.09
C SER A 141 7.60 -3.04 -8.16
N VAL A 142 6.42 -2.57 -7.85
CA VAL A 142 6.13 -1.55 -6.83
C VAL A 142 4.76 -1.85 -6.23
N THR A 143 4.54 -1.52 -4.96
CA THR A 143 3.17 -1.47 -4.44
C THR A 143 2.63 -0.05 -4.46
N VAL A 144 1.37 0.08 -4.87
CA VAL A 144 0.58 1.31 -4.74
C VAL A 144 -0.65 0.97 -3.91
N ASN A 145 -0.79 1.59 -2.75
CA ASN A 145 -1.84 1.26 -1.77
C ASN A 145 -1.95 -0.25 -1.49
N GLY A 146 -0.82 -0.95 -1.41
CA GLY A 146 -0.76 -2.39 -1.16
C GLY A 146 -0.99 -3.28 -2.38
N VAL A 147 -1.28 -2.74 -3.55
CA VAL A 147 -1.45 -3.50 -4.79
C VAL A 147 -0.09 -3.69 -5.47
N SER A 148 0.33 -4.93 -5.70
CA SER A 148 1.54 -5.27 -6.46
C SER A 148 1.34 -4.98 -7.93
N LEU A 149 2.20 -4.14 -8.51
CA LEU A 149 2.06 -3.64 -9.88
C LEU A 149 3.39 -3.64 -10.61
N THR A 150 3.31 -3.83 -11.93
CA THR A 150 4.47 -3.72 -12.82
C THR A 150 4.67 -2.26 -13.22
N VAL A 151 5.88 -1.77 -13.03
CA VAL A 151 6.31 -0.43 -13.40
C VAL A 151 6.46 -0.30 -14.92
N CYS A 152 5.94 0.78 -15.48
CA CYS A 152 6.13 1.22 -16.85
C CYS A 152 6.66 2.66 -16.85
N GLU A 153 7.50 2.99 -17.84
CA GLU A 153 7.97 4.35 -18.11
C GLU A 153 8.47 5.10 -16.85
N PRO A 154 9.38 4.49 -16.03
CA PRO A 154 9.91 5.18 -14.86
C PRO A 154 10.82 6.33 -15.28
N THR A 155 10.78 7.41 -14.49
CA THR A 155 11.75 8.51 -14.53
C THR A 155 12.46 8.60 -13.18
N ASP A 156 13.12 9.71 -12.91
CA ASP A 156 13.79 9.92 -11.61
C ASP A 156 12.80 9.92 -10.42
N ASN A 157 11.55 10.37 -10.64
CA ASN A 157 10.54 10.52 -9.58
C ASN A 157 9.11 10.25 -10.05
N THR A 158 8.92 9.69 -11.23
CA THR A 158 7.60 9.26 -11.70
C THR A 158 7.64 7.82 -12.19
N PHE A 159 6.51 7.17 -12.16
CA PHE A 159 6.29 5.89 -12.80
C PHE A 159 4.84 5.75 -13.23
N THR A 160 4.60 4.92 -14.23
CA THR A 160 3.26 4.59 -14.70
C THR A 160 2.97 3.11 -14.42
N VAL A 161 1.72 2.81 -14.11
CA VAL A 161 1.20 1.44 -13.98
C VAL A 161 -0.03 1.26 -14.85
N ALA A 162 -0.17 0.09 -15.45
CA ALA A 162 -1.35 -0.28 -16.23
C ALA A 162 -2.27 -1.16 -15.37
N ILE A 163 -3.49 -0.71 -15.15
CA ILE A 163 -4.48 -1.37 -14.31
C ILE A 163 -5.57 -1.99 -15.19
N ILE A 164 -5.72 -3.32 -15.08
CA ILE A 164 -6.79 -4.06 -15.75
C ILE A 164 -8.15 -3.80 -15.05
N PRO A 165 -9.30 -3.95 -15.73
CA PRO A 165 -10.61 -3.68 -15.15
C PRO A 165 -10.84 -4.41 -13.82
N TYR A 166 -10.48 -5.69 -13.75
CA TYR A 166 -10.61 -6.49 -12.52
C TYR A 166 -9.91 -5.84 -11.31
N THR A 167 -8.64 -5.42 -11.46
CA THR A 167 -7.89 -4.76 -10.39
C THR A 167 -8.52 -3.42 -10.02
N ARG A 168 -8.95 -2.64 -11.02
CA ARG A 168 -9.61 -1.35 -10.79
C ARG A 168 -10.89 -1.51 -9.96
N GLU A 169 -11.72 -2.49 -10.28
CA GLU A 169 -13.02 -2.72 -9.64
C GLU A 169 -12.89 -3.32 -8.22
N ASN A 170 -11.85 -4.11 -7.97
CA ASN A 170 -11.66 -4.83 -6.72
C ASN A 170 -10.66 -4.18 -5.76
N THR A 171 -10.14 -3.01 -6.10
CA THR A 171 -9.23 -2.22 -5.25
C THR A 171 -9.64 -0.76 -5.21
N ASN A 172 -9.00 0.04 -4.35
CA ASN A 172 -9.25 1.47 -4.29
C ASN A 172 -8.78 2.27 -5.52
N PHE A 173 -8.21 1.60 -6.53
CA PHE A 173 -7.96 2.20 -7.85
C PHE A 173 -9.22 2.72 -8.54
N CYS A 174 -10.41 2.20 -8.18
CA CYS A 174 -11.69 2.75 -8.65
C CYS A 174 -11.94 4.20 -8.20
N ASN A 175 -11.31 4.64 -7.11
CA ASN A 175 -11.47 5.97 -6.51
C ASN A 175 -10.25 6.88 -6.72
N ILE A 176 -9.18 6.40 -7.41
CA ILE A 176 -8.00 7.23 -7.69
C ILE A 176 -8.31 8.17 -8.84
N GLU A 177 -8.11 9.47 -8.59
CA GLU A 177 -8.21 10.57 -9.55
C GLU A 177 -6.89 11.35 -9.57
N VAL A 178 -6.71 12.22 -10.56
CA VAL A 178 -5.58 13.16 -10.58
C VAL A 178 -5.62 14.02 -9.31
N GLY A 179 -4.52 14.01 -8.57
CA GLY A 179 -4.40 14.66 -7.27
C GLY A 179 -4.53 13.72 -6.07
N THR A 180 -5.02 12.49 -6.25
CA THR A 180 -5.10 11.50 -5.15
C THR A 180 -3.71 11.14 -4.63
N VAL A 181 -3.57 11.11 -3.30
CA VAL A 181 -2.37 10.68 -2.60
C VAL A 181 -2.46 9.18 -2.30
N VAL A 182 -1.45 8.43 -2.71
CA VAL A 182 -1.35 6.98 -2.52
C VAL A 182 -0.09 6.62 -1.74
N ASN A 183 -0.09 5.47 -1.07
CA ASN A 183 1.10 4.90 -0.44
C ASN A 183 1.93 4.15 -1.47
N ILE A 184 3.25 4.28 -1.41
CA ILE A 184 4.17 3.46 -2.21
C ILE A 184 5.16 2.71 -1.31
N GLU A 185 5.43 1.46 -1.69
CA GLU A 185 6.54 0.66 -1.15
C GLU A 185 7.38 0.19 -2.33
N PHE A 186 8.65 0.58 -2.37
CA PHE A 186 9.61 0.12 -3.38
C PHE A 186 10.02 -1.33 -3.10
N ASP A 187 10.35 -2.05 -4.16
CA ASP A 187 10.79 -3.45 -4.03
C ASP A 187 11.98 -3.56 -3.07
N ILE A 188 11.83 -4.40 -2.06
CA ILE A 188 12.82 -4.62 -1.01
C ILE A 188 14.17 -5.09 -1.56
N LEU A 189 14.19 -5.76 -2.72
CA LEU A 189 15.42 -6.22 -3.35
C LEU A 189 16.36 -5.06 -3.72
N GLY A 190 15.80 -3.96 -4.23
CA GLY A 190 16.56 -2.74 -4.52
C GLY A 190 17.29 -2.20 -3.29
N LYS A 191 16.60 -2.17 -2.15
CA LYS A 191 17.15 -1.68 -0.86
C LYS A 191 18.29 -2.57 -0.36
N TYR A 192 18.15 -3.90 -0.42
CA TYR A 192 19.21 -4.82 -0.02
C TYR A 192 20.42 -4.73 -0.95
N ILE A 193 20.23 -4.66 -2.27
CA ILE A 193 21.33 -4.53 -3.23
C ILE A 193 22.09 -3.21 -3.01
N ALA A 194 21.36 -2.11 -2.84
CA ALA A 194 21.95 -0.80 -2.56
C ALA A 194 22.77 -0.83 -1.26
N ARG A 195 22.24 -1.47 -0.21
CA ARG A 195 22.94 -1.61 1.08
C ARG A 195 24.21 -2.44 0.95
N LEU A 196 24.19 -3.57 0.24
CA LEU A 196 25.38 -4.40 0.01
C LEU A 196 26.46 -3.62 -0.72
N LYS A 197 26.12 -2.88 -1.79
CA LYS A 197 27.07 -2.02 -2.52
C LYS A 197 27.69 -0.91 -1.68
N SER A 198 27.04 -0.48 -0.61
CA SER A 198 27.59 0.57 0.27
C SER A 198 28.73 0.11 1.17
N PHE A 199 29.05 -1.20 1.17
CA PHE A 199 30.19 -1.77 1.89
C PHE A 199 31.40 -2.06 0.97
N GLU A 200 31.27 -1.87 -0.33
CA GLU A 200 32.34 -1.95 -1.33
C GLU A 200 33.06 -0.59 -1.47
#